data_5841876b09db6edcc7698266231c3a5f
#
_entry.id   5841876b09db6edcc7698266231c3a5f
#
_cell.length_a   1.000
_cell.length_b   1.000
_cell.length_c   1.000
_cell.angle_alpha   90.00
_cell.angle_beta   90.00
_cell.angle_gamma   90.00
#
_symmetry.space_group_name_H-M   'P 1'
#
loop_
_entity.id
_entity.type
_entity.pdbx_description
1 polymer ?
#
loop_
_entity_poly.entity_id
_entity_poly.type
_entity_poly.pdbx_seq_one_letter_code
_entity_poly.pdbx_strand_id
1 'polypeptide(L)'
;MIVRGREVVGTSPHLYVSLFSSPQSCIVLLFLTSFFPQTVMSALRVALLEVERKFCSLAVKDLASNSGQPAFKNIRALAQKTIHDVYYDNSSGSLISAGIWVRQRNGSWEAKVKRGGDYTNSMFEELAGTEPVRRCVMDVIGKEGCEKDHFGLGTIADLSTVRQSWIADNEFKIVFDTMDFGHTVGEVELQEEVQFTATENLSIEQRKREKMKEMNKRIEMFMDRYSWAFHLGVPKGKLSAYFELHPIGKKQ
;
A
#
# COMPACT_ATOMS: atom_id res chain seq x y z
N MET A 1 -17.67 -47.49 24.75
CA MET A 1 -18.73 -46.59 24.33
C MET A 1 -18.20 -45.17 24.56
N ILE A 2 -17.76 -44.52 23.48
CA ILE A 2 -17.03 -43.26 23.50
C ILE A 2 -18.05 -42.14 23.34
N VAL A 3 -18.16 -41.27 24.33
CA VAL A 3 -18.99 -40.04 24.25
C VAL A 3 -18.06 -38.86 23.97
N ARG A 4 -18.22 -38.24 22.80
CA ARG A 4 -17.53 -37.01 22.40
C ARG A 4 -18.15 -35.83 23.15
N GLY A 5 -17.34 -35.10 23.93
CA GLY A 5 -17.69 -33.79 24.45
C GLY A 5 -17.47 -32.70 23.42
N ARG A 6 -18.48 -31.81 23.26
CA ARG A 6 -18.36 -30.57 22.48
C ARG A 6 -17.67 -29.49 23.34
N GLU A 7 -16.64 -28.85 22.81
CA GLU A 7 -16.09 -27.62 23.37
C GLU A 7 -17.09 -26.46 23.17
N VAL A 8 -17.42 -25.80 24.29
CA VAL A 8 -18.10 -24.50 24.26
C VAL A 8 -17.11 -23.48 24.77
N VAL A 9 -16.70 -22.57 23.90
CA VAL A 9 -15.87 -21.42 24.26
C VAL A 9 -16.76 -20.41 25.00
N GLY A 10 -16.55 -20.31 26.30
CA GLY A 10 -17.19 -19.30 27.14
C GLY A 10 -16.19 -18.75 28.13
N THR A 11 -15.87 -17.47 28.01
CA THR A 11 -14.98 -16.75 28.90
C THR A 11 -15.71 -16.34 30.17
N SER A 12 -15.63 -17.18 31.19
CA SER A 12 -15.92 -16.79 32.60
C SER A 12 -15.17 -17.73 33.54
N PRO A 13 -14.57 -17.24 34.61
CA PRO A 13 -13.86 -18.09 35.56
C PRO A 13 -14.86 -18.86 36.39
N HIS A 14 -15.03 -20.15 36.11
CA HIS A 14 -15.78 -21.03 36.95
C HIS A 14 -14.90 -21.65 38.01
N LEU A 15 -15.27 -21.41 39.26
CA LEU A 15 -14.75 -22.12 40.43
C LEU A 15 -15.33 -23.53 40.44
N TYR A 16 -14.51 -24.56 40.21
CA TYR A 16 -14.96 -25.95 40.44
C TYR A 16 -14.54 -26.36 41.82
N VAL A 17 -15.55 -26.58 42.70
CA VAL A 17 -15.39 -27.24 43.98
C VAL A 17 -15.84 -28.68 43.80
N SER A 18 -14.92 -29.63 43.84
CA SER A 18 -15.24 -31.05 43.90
C SER A 18 -15.17 -31.52 45.36
N LEU A 19 -16.31 -31.89 45.92
CA LEU A 19 -16.41 -32.48 47.25
C LEU A 19 -16.34 -34.01 47.14
N PHE A 20 -15.25 -34.60 47.61
CA PHE A 20 -15.18 -36.04 47.86
C PHE A 20 -15.46 -36.25 49.35
N SER A 21 -16.59 -36.95 49.64
CA SER A 21 -16.93 -37.36 51.00
C SER A 21 -16.43 -38.76 51.28
N SER A 22 -15.42 -38.85 52.15
CA SER A 22 -15.13 -40.06 52.90
C SER A 22 -14.99 -39.72 54.41
N PRO A 23 -15.28 -40.61 55.30
CA PRO A 23 -15.62 -40.26 56.70
C PRO A 23 -14.45 -39.90 57.62
N GLN A 24 -13.27 -39.65 57.13
CA GLN A 24 -12.15 -39.34 58.03
C GLN A 24 -11.03 -38.51 57.31
N SER A 25 -11.26 -37.30 57.01
CA SER A 25 -10.28 -36.19 56.88
C SER A 25 -10.69 -35.23 55.77
N CYS A 26 -11.05 -34.02 56.15
CA CYS A 26 -11.24 -32.91 55.22
C CYS A 26 -9.87 -32.27 54.92
N ILE A 27 -9.26 -32.55 53.77
CA ILE A 27 -8.11 -31.81 53.29
C ILE A 27 -8.64 -30.82 52.23
N VAL A 28 -8.62 -29.53 52.60
CA VAL A 28 -8.91 -28.46 51.64
C VAL A 28 -7.63 -28.18 50.89
N LEU A 29 -7.53 -28.66 49.61
CA LEU A 29 -6.47 -28.30 48.71
C LEU A 29 -6.85 -27.01 47.97
N LEU A 30 -6.28 -25.89 48.37
CA LEU A 30 -6.38 -24.64 47.64
C LEU A 30 -5.42 -24.67 46.44
N PHE A 31 -5.96 -24.92 45.24
CA PHE A 31 -5.21 -24.67 44.02
C PHE A 31 -5.17 -23.17 43.73
N LEU A 32 -4.04 -22.56 44.02
CA LEU A 32 -3.71 -21.22 43.50
C LEU A 32 -3.49 -21.35 41.97
N THR A 33 -4.51 -21.06 41.18
CA THR A 33 -4.29 -20.83 39.75
C THR A 33 -3.53 -19.52 39.61
N SER A 34 -2.26 -19.63 39.31
CA SER A 34 -1.44 -18.47 38.94
C SER A 34 -2.05 -17.84 37.68
N PHE A 35 -2.62 -16.66 37.83
CA PHE A 35 -2.92 -15.78 36.71
C PHE A 35 -1.61 -15.40 36.04
N PHE A 36 -1.21 -16.09 34.96
CA PHE A 36 -0.30 -15.54 34.00
C PHE A 36 -1.06 -14.43 33.26
N PRO A 37 -0.58 -13.18 33.29
CA PRO A 37 -1.16 -12.17 32.42
C PRO A 37 -0.96 -12.66 30.99
N GLN A 38 -2.05 -12.90 30.26
CA GLN A 38 -1.98 -13.07 28.82
C GLN A 38 -1.34 -11.79 28.28
N THR A 39 -0.05 -11.86 27.96
CA THR A 39 0.62 -10.82 27.21
C THR A 39 -0.11 -10.75 25.89
N VAL A 40 -0.98 -9.76 25.74
CA VAL A 40 -1.61 -9.44 24.46
C VAL A 40 -0.44 -9.09 23.55
N MET A 41 0.03 -10.04 22.76
CA MET A 41 0.96 -9.75 21.68
C MET A 41 0.22 -8.78 20.74
N SER A 42 0.53 -7.51 20.88
CA SER A 42 0.00 -6.49 19.99
C SER A 42 0.46 -6.86 18.58
N ALA A 43 -0.49 -7.17 17.72
CA ALA A 43 -0.20 -7.55 16.35
C ALA A 43 0.53 -6.38 15.67
N LEU A 44 1.80 -6.59 15.37
CA LEU A 44 2.59 -5.67 14.59
C LEU A 44 2.00 -5.61 13.18
N ARG A 45 1.60 -4.44 12.73
CA ARG A 45 1.16 -4.22 11.35
C ARG A 45 2.21 -3.44 10.61
N VAL A 46 2.62 -3.97 9.47
CA VAL A 46 3.56 -3.34 8.55
C VAL A 46 2.75 -2.76 7.39
N ALA A 47 3.04 -1.53 7.00
CA ALA A 47 2.48 -0.88 5.83
C ALA A 47 3.59 -0.23 5.00
N LEU A 48 3.55 -0.42 3.68
CA LEU A 48 4.38 0.32 2.74
C LEU A 48 3.62 1.58 2.36
N LEU A 49 4.14 2.73 2.77
CA LEU A 49 3.59 4.03 2.46
C LEU A 49 4.38 4.66 1.31
N GLU A 50 3.66 5.23 0.36
CA GLU A 50 4.24 5.97 -0.75
C GLU A 50 3.60 7.35 -0.84
N VAL A 51 4.44 8.35 -1.01
CA VAL A 51 4.03 9.70 -1.39
C VAL A 51 4.73 10.03 -2.68
N GLU A 52 3.97 10.55 -3.66
CA GLU A 52 4.49 10.92 -4.96
C GLU A 52 4.04 12.33 -5.35
N ARG A 53 4.91 13.06 -6.01
CA ARG A 53 4.58 14.34 -6.66
C ARG A 53 4.92 14.26 -8.14
N LYS A 54 3.92 14.52 -8.98
CA LYS A 54 4.04 14.46 -10.44
C LYS A 54 4.64 15.72 -11.02
N PHE A 55 5.37 15.56 -12.13
CA PHE A 55 5.85 16.64 -12.99
C PHE A 55 5.69 16.25 -14.47
N CYS A 56 5.64 17.27 -15.34
CA CYS A 56 5.37 17.05 -16.77
C CYS A 56 6.60 16.48 -17.50
N SER A 57 7.78 17.04 -17.23
CA SER A 57 9.05 16.63 -17.89
C SER A 57 10.24 17.05 -17.03
N LEU A 58 11.38 16.46 -17.32
CA LEU A 58 12.65 16.97 -16.82
C LEU A 58 12.95 18.30 -17.50
N ALA A 59 13.44 19.27 -16.75
CA ALA A 59 13.85 20.57 -17.25
C ALA A 59 15.29 20.56 -17.81
N VAL A 60 16.00 19.44 -17.61
CA VAL A 60 17.37 19.21 -18.10
C VAL A 60 17.41 17.87 -18.84
N LYS A 61 18.40 17.74 -19.76
CA LYS A 61 18.52 16.51 -20.55
C LYS A 61 18.82 15.28 -19.69
N ASP A 62 19.70 15.45 -18.70
CA ASP A 62 20.10 14.38 -17.79
C ASP A 62 20.22 14.92 -16.36
N LEU A 63 19.83 14.11 -15.39
CA LEU A 63 20.02 14.38 -13.97
C LEU A 63 21.40 13.82 -13.56
N ALA A 64 22.34 14.71 -13.31
CA ALA A 64 23.71 14.37 -12.91
C ALA A 64 24.15 15.19 -11.69
N SER A 65 25.19 14.73 -11.01
CA SER A 65 25.70 15.36 -9.78
C SER A 65 26.24 16.79 -9.99
N ASN A 66 26.58 17.14 -11.22
CA ASN A 66 27.05 18.46 -11.59
C ASN A 66 26.01 19.33 -12.33
N SER A 67 24.76 18.85 -12.40
CA SER A 67 23.64 19.59 -12.99
C SER A 67 23.05 20.58 -12.00
N GLY A 68 22.70 21.78 -12.47
CA GLY A 68 21.94 22.82 -11.78
C GLY A 68 22.56 23.45 -10.54
N GLN A 69 21.86 24.40 -9.97
CA GLN A 69 22.24 25.09 -8.72
C GLN A 69 21.02 25.25 -7.81
N PRO A 70 21.07 24.76 -6.56
CA PRO A 70 22.14 23.92 -6.00
C PRO A 70 22.19 22.54 -6.67
N ALA A 71 23.35 21.95 -6.77
CA ALA A 71 23.52 20.59 -7.25
C ALA A 71 22.91 19.59 -6.25
N PHE A 72 22.49 18.39 -6.73
CA PHE A 72 22.10 17.29 -5.84
C PHE A 72 23.23 16.95 -4.87
N LYS A 73 22.90 16.65 -3.61
CA LYS A 73 23.91 16.15 -2.66
C LYS A 73 24.56 14.87 -3.18
N ASN A 74 23.74 14.00 -3.73
CA ASN A 74 24.16 12.86 -4.55
C ASN A 74 22.99 12.48 -5.49
N ILE A 75 23.34 11.88 -6.62
CA ILE A 75 22.35 11.29 -7.53
C ILE A 75 22.98 10.10 -8.24
N ARG A 76 22.18 9.04 -8.38
CA ARG A 76 22.59 7.80 -9.04
C ARG A 76 21.50 7.34 -9.98
N ALA A 77 21.81 7.25 -11.26
CA ALA A 77 20.93 6.65 -12.24
C ALA A 77 20.78 5.14 -11.97
N LEU A 78 19.57 4.63 -12.15
CA LEU A 78 19.26 3.22 -12.14
C LEU A 78 19.17 2.70 -13.59
N ALA A 79 19.28 1.38 -13.75
CA ALA A 79 19.06 0.76 -15.06
C ALA A 79 17.65 1.07 -15.56
N GLN A 80 17.53 1.47 -16.82
CA GLN A 80 16.25 1.62 -17.49
C GLN A 80 15.48 0.30 -17.47
N LYS A 81 14.17 0.35 -17.26
CA LYS A 81 13.30 -0.82 -17.19
C LYS A 81 12.11 -0.65 -18.14
N THR A 82 11.71 -1.75 -18.74
CA THR A 82 10.38 -1.88 -19.34
C THR A 82 9.45 -2.53 -18.33
N ILE A 83 8.29 -1.91 -18.11
CA ILE A 83 7.28 -2.33 -17.16
C ILE A 83 5.99 -2.55 -17.95
N HIS A 84 5.39 -3.72 -17.76
CA HIS A 84 4.07 -4.03 -18.30
C HIS A 84 3.05 -4.03 -17.16
N ASP A 85 2.08 -3.14 -17.25
CA ASP A 85 1.01 -2.96 -16.27
C ASP A 85 -0.35 -3.30 -16.89
N VAL A 86 -1.04 -4.29 -16.33
CA VAL A 86 -2.44 -4.59 -16.64
C VAL A 86 -3.29 -4.18 -15.44
N TYR A 87 -4.23 -3.26 -15.64
CA TYR A 87 -5.11 -2.76 -14.59
C TYR A 87 -6.47 -3.41 -14.63
N TYR A 88 -7.05 -3.62 -13.45
CA TYR A 88 -8.29 -4.37 -13.28
C TYR A 88 -9.30 -3.60 -12.42
N ASP A 89 -10.57 -3.68 -12.81
CA ASP A 89 -11.73 -3.22 -12.03
C ASP A 89 -12.97 -4.02 -12.43
N ASN A 90 -14.07 -3.87 -11.71
CA ASN A 90 -15.34 -4.39 -12.17
C ASN A 90 -15.98 -3.44 -13.20
N SER A 91 -17.07 -3.89 -13.82
CA SER A 91 -17.76 -3.13 -14.87
C SER A 91 -18.34 -1.78 -14.41
N SER A 92 -18.51 -1.58 -13.11
CA SER A 92 -18.98 -0.33 -12.52
C SER A 92 -17.85 0.61 -12.03
N GLY A 93 -16.58 0.20 -12.15
CA GLY A 93 -15.44 1.02 -11.70
C GLY A 93 -15.36 1.21 -10.19
N SER A 94 -15.79 0.19 -9.42
CA SER A 94 -15.93 0.31 -7.98
C SER A 94 -14.60 0.53 -7.26
N LEU A 95 -13.52 -0.09 -7.73
CA LEU A 95 -12.19 0.04 -7.11
C LEU A 95 -11.64 1.44 -7.34
N ILE A 96 -11.63 1.92 -8.58
CA ILE A 96 -11.17 3.28 -8.91
C ILE A 96 -12.02 4.32 -8.16
N SER A 97 -13.33 4.13 -8.09
CA SER A 97 -14.24 5.01 -7.35
C SER A 97 -13.94 5.04 -5.86
N ALA A 98 -13.45 3.93 -5.30
CA ALA A 98 -12.97 3.83 -3.92
C ALA A 98 -11.52 4.34 -3.73
N GLY A 99 -10.87 4.83 -4.81
CA GLY A 99 -9.48 5.29 -4.77
C GLY A 99 -8.48 4.13 -4.70
N ILE A 100 -8.80 3.01 -5.33
CA ILE A 100 -7.94 1.82 -5.35
C ILE A 100 -7.61 1.47 -6.80
N TRP A 101 -6.31 1.32 -7.07
CA TRP A 101 -5.79 0.89 -8.36
C TRP A 101 -5.18 -0.50 -8.23
N VAL A 102 -5.87 -1.50 -8.75
CA VAL A 102 -5.40 -2.90 -8.78
C VAL A 102 -4.76 -3.19 -10.12
N ARG A 103 -3.57 -3.78 -10.09
CA ARG A 103 -2.85 -4.15 -11.32
C ARG A 103 -2.06 -5.44 -11.16
N GLN A 104 -1.73 -6.03 -12.29
CA GLN A 104 -0.58 -6.90 -12.41
C GLN A 104 0.57 -6.11 -13.05
N ARG A 105 1.69 -6.00 -12.35
CA ARG A 105 2.94 -5.43 -12.87
C ARG A 105 3.92 -6.55 -13.17
N ASN A 106 4.24 -6.75 -14.45
CA ASN A 106 5.06 -7.86 -14.91
C ASN A 106 4.56 -9.22 -14.34
N GLY A 107 3.24 -9.41 -14.28
CA GLY A 107 2.57 -10.59 -13.75
C GLY A 107 2.41 -10.67 -12.22
N SER A 108 2.95 -9.72 -11.47
CA SER A 108 2.82 -9.68 -10.00
C SER A 108 1.66 -8.76 -9.58
N TRP A 109 0.80 -9.24 -8.67
CA TRP A 109 -0.31 -8.46 -8.15
C TRP A 109 0.16 -7.34 -7.23
N GLU A 110 -0.34 -6.15 -7.51
CA GLU A 110 -0.13 -4.94 -6.72
C GLU A 110 -1.43 -4.13 -6.61
N ALA A 111 -1.59 -3.40 -5.52
CA ALA A 111 -2.64 -2.38 -5.43
C ALA A 111 -2.11 -1.13 -4.74
N LYS A 112 -2.51 0.05 -5.25
CA LYS A 112 -2.33 1.34 -4.60
C LYS A 112 -3.66 1.76 -4.00
N VAL A 113 -3.69 1.98 -2.69
CA VAL A 113 -4.88 2.44 -1.95
C VAL A 113 -4.66 3.90 -1.56
N LYS A 114 -5.45 4.80 -2.11
CA LYS A 114 -5.34 6.24 -1.83
C LYS A 114 -5.68 6.52 -0.37
N ARG A 115 -4.79 7.22 0.31
CA ARG A 115 -4.93 7.63 1.72
C ARG A 115 -5.02 9.14 1.88
N GLY A 116 -4.78 9.90 0.80
CA GLY A 116 -4.85 11.36 0.81
C GLY A 116 -4.21 11.98 -0.42
N GLY A 117 -3.97 13.29 -0.33
CA GLY A 117 -3.41 14.05 -1.43
C GLY A 117 -4.44 14.39 -2.52
N ASP A 118 -3.96 15.08 -3.52
CA ASP A 118 -4.71 15.46 -4.72
C ASP A 118 -4.27 14.64 -5.95
N TYR A 119 -4.45 15.20 -7.12
CA TYR A 119 -4.07 14.56 -8.38
C TYR A 119 -2.55 14.66 -8.65
N THR A 120 -1.93 15.78 -8.28
CA THR A 120 -0.50 16.04 -8.48
C THR A 120 0.32 15.44 -7.34
N ASN A 121 -0.17 15.56 -6.11
CA ASN A 121 0.47 15.07 -4.89
C ASN A 121 -0.39 13.94 -4.32
N SER A 122 0.00 12.71 -4.55
CA SER A 122 -0.78 11.54 -4.13
C SER A 122 -0.12 10.84 -2.95
N MET A 123 -0.94 10.30 -2.07
CA MET A 123 -0.52 9.53 -0.89
C MET A 123 -1.18 8.16 -0.94
N PHE A 124 -0.38 7.10 -0.97
CA PHE A 124 -0.83 5.72 -1.12
C PHE A 124 -0.30 4.81 -0.03
N GLU A 125 -1.08 3.80 0.28
CA GLU A 125 -0.59 2.57 0.86
C GLU A 125 -0.48 1.56 -0.27
N GLU A 126 0.69 0.93 -0.41
CA GLU A 126 0.94 -0.07 -1.42
C GLU A 126 0.75 -1.47 -0.86
N LEU A 127 0.05 -2.30 -1.59
CA LEU A 127 -0.15 -3.71 -1.30
C LEU A 127 0.53 -4.52 -2.40
N ALA A 128 1.33 -5.51 -2.00
CA ALA A 128 2.02 -6.40 -2.93
C ALA A 128 1.67 -7.87 -2.65
N GLY A 129 1.50 -8.64 -3.72
CA GLY A 129 1.18 -10.06 -3.68
C GLY A 129 -0.31 -10.36 -3.70
N THR A 130 -0.61 -11.61 -4.06
CA THR A 130 -1.97 -12.09 -4.34
C THR A 130 -2.92 -11.89 -3.15
N GLU A 131 -2.52 -12.31 -1.95
CA GLU A 131 -3.43 -12.34 -0.80
C GLU A 131 -3.77 -10.94 -0.24
N PRO A 132 -2.84 -9.98 -0.09
CA PRO A 132 -3.19 -8.61 0.29
C PRO A 132 -4.11 -7.93 -0.74
N VAL A 133 -3.84 -8.13 -2.04
CA VAL A 133 -4.67 -7.56 -3.11
C VAL A 133 -6.07 -8.20 -3.13
N ARG A 134 -6.17 -9.54 -3.02
CA ARG A 134 -7.44 -10.26 -2.94
C ARG A 134 -8.32 -9.72 -1.81
N ARG A 135 -7.76 -9.55 -0.61
CA ARG A 135 -8.49 -8.99 0.54
C ARG A 135 -8.98 -7.58 0.27
N CYS A 136 -8.12 -6.73 -0.27
CA CYS A 136 -8.48 -5.35 -0.63
C CYS A 136 -9.63 -5.31 -1.64
N VAL A 137 -9.61 -6.16 -2.66
CA VAL A 137 -10.70 -6.29 -3.65
C VAL A 137 -11.99 -6.77 -2.98
N MET A 138 -11.91 -7.80 -2.15
CA MET A 138 -13.06 -8.37 -1.43
C MET A 138 -13.73 -7.32 -0.53
N ASP A 139 -12.95 -6.51 0.18
CA ASP A 139 -13.46 -5.47 1.08
C ASP A 139 -14.31 -4.42 0.34
N VAL A 140 -14.03 -4.17 -0.94
CA VAL A 140 -14.77 -3.20 -1.76
C VAL A 140 -15.88 -3.83 -2.58
N ILE A 141 -15.61 -4.98 -3.21
CA ILE A 141 -16.56 -5.64 -4.11
C ILE A 141 -17.59 -6.48 -3.35
N GLY A 142 -17.24 -6.92 -2.12
CA GLY A 142 -18.12 -7.75 -1.27
C GLY A 142 -18.29 -9.19 -1.77
N LYS A 143 -17.46 -9.64 -2.69
CA LYS A 143 -17.47 -11.02 -3.22
C LYS A 143 -16.06 -11.60 -3.15
N GLU A 144 -15.99 -12.87 -2.76
CA GLU A 144 -14.75 -13.61 -2.84
C GLU A 144 -14.48 -14.01 -4.29
N GLY A 145 -13.30 -13.62 -4.78
CA GLY A 145 -12.79 -14.00 -6.09
C GLY A 145 -11.50 -14.79 -5.97
N CYS A 146 -11.22 -15.67 -6.92
CA CYS A 146 -9.95 -16.38 -6.96
C CYS A 146 -8.96 -15.69 -7.92
N GLU A 147 -7.67 -15.94 -7.71
CA GLU A 147 -6.60 -15.36 -8.54
C GLU A 147 -6.74 -15.76 -10.03
N LYS A 148 -7.17 -17.01 -10.30
CA LYS A 148 -7.33 -17.52 -11.67
C LYS A 148 -8.35 -16.75 -12.49
N ASP A 149 -9.34 -16.17 -11.83
CA ASP A 149 -10.38 -15.34 -12.44
C ASP A 149 -10.13 -13.85 -12.20
N HIS A 150 -8.87 -13.47 -11.94
CA HIS A 150 -8.49 -12.08 -11.61
C HIS A 150 -9.38 -11.47 -10.51
N PHE A 151 -9.75 -12.26 -9.50
CA PHE A 151 -10.68 -11.88 -8.42
C PHE A 151 -12.10 -11.49 -8.92
N GLY A 152 -12.51 -11.97 -10.11
CA GLY A 152 -13.77 -11.59 -10.76
C GLY A 152 -13.75 -10.21 -11.42
N LEU A 153 -12.57 -9.63 -11.62
CA LEU A 153 -12.35 -8.33 -12.24
C LEU A 153 -12.09 -8.48 -13.75
N GLY A 154 -12.45 -7.44 -14.50
CA GLY A 154 -12.09 -7.29 -15.91
C GLY A 154 -10.88 -6.38 -16.11
N THR A 155 -10.15 -6.57 -17.20
CA THR A 155 -9.09 -5.66 -17.62
C THR A 155 -9.70 -4.32 -18.06
N ILE A 156 -9.17 -3.22 -17.53
CA ILE A 156 -9.58 -1.86 -17.87
C ILE A 156 -8.50 -1.06 -18.61
N ALA A 157 -7.23 -1.43 -18.44
CA ALA A 157 -6.11 -0.86 -19.18
C ALA A 157 -4.97 -1.88 -19.26
N ASP A 158 -4.27 -1.86 -20.38
CA ASP A 158 -3.09 -2.68 -20.66
C ASP A 158 -2.08 -1.77 -21.33
N LEU A 159 -0.91 -1.56 -20.71
CA LEU A 159 0.07 -0.60 -21.19
C LEU A 159 1.49 -1.00 -20.81
N SER A 160 2.42 -0.68 -21.68
CA SER A 160 3.85 -0.81 -21.44
C SER A 160 4.49 0.55 -21.19
N THR A 161 5.45 0.59 -20.27
CA THR A 161 6.14 1.81 -19.87
C THR A 161 7.64 1.58 -19.94
N VAL A 162 8.36 2.45 -20.63
CA VAL A 162 9.83 2.57 -20.50
C VAL A 162 10.10 3.56 -19.38
N ARG A 163 10.71 3.08 -18.30
CA ARG A 163 11.02 3.86 -17.10
C ARG A 163 12.49 4.17 -16.99
N GLN A 164 12.84 5.43 -16.98
CA GLN A 164 14.12 5.95 -16.48
C GLN A 164 13.94 6.30 -15.00
N SER A 165 14.96 6.06 -14.19
CA SER A 165 14.88 6.38 -12.77
C SER A 165 16.23 6.69 -12.14
N TRP A 166 16.19 7.48 -11.06
CA TRP A 166 17.33 7.91 -10.26
C TRP A 166 17.00 7.85 -8.79
N ILE A 167 18.02 7.64 -7.97
CA ILE A 167 17.95 7.88 -6.53
C ILE A 167 18.72 9.15 -6.24
N ALA A 168 18.05 10.16 -5.72
CA ALA A 168 18.61 11.44 -5.35
C ALA A 168 18.65 11.58 -3.81
N ASP A 169 19.73 12.19 -3.32
CA ASP A 169 19.97 12.47 -1.90
C ASP A 169 19.82 11.22 -0.99
N ASN A 170 20.07 10.02 -1.55
CA ASN A 170 19.93 8.68 -0.94
C ASN A 170 18.52 8.32 -0.49
N GLU A 171 17.51 9.08 -0.89
CA GLU A 171 16.17 9.00 -0.32
C GLU A 171 15.08 9.07 -1.40
N PHE A 172 15.15 10.08 -2.25
CA PHE A 172 14.09 10.36 -3.21
C PHE A 172 14.32 9.57 -4.49
N LYS A 173 13.30 8.85 -4.91
CA LYS A 173 13.31 8.18 -6.22
C LYS A 173 12.63 9.10 -7.23
N ILE A 174 13.36 9.48 -8.24
CA ILE A 174 12.85 10.23 -9.39
C ILE A 174 12.59 9.22 -10.49
N VAL A 175 11.41 9.22 -11.07
CA VAL A 175 11.06 8.40 -12.23
C VAL A 175 10.60 9.28 -13.38
N PHE A 176 10.91 8.87 -14.60
CA PHE A 176 10.38 9.45 -15.82
C PHE A 176 9.93 8.32 -16.73
N ASP A 177 8.63 8.30 -16.99
CA ASP A 177 7.95 7.23 -17.66
C ASP A 177 7.49 7.66 -19.05
N THR A 178 7.79 6.82 -20.04
CA THR A 178 7.28 6.95 -21.41
C THR A 178 6.43 5.72 -21.71
N MET A 179 5.13 5.93 -21.91
CA MET A 179 4.18 4.87 -22.23
C MET A 179 4.19 4.56 -23.73
N ASP A 180 3.82 3.33 -24.09
CA ASP A 180 3.74 2.83 -25.46
C ASP A 180 2.77 3.62 -26.34
N PHE A 181 1.76 4.27 -25.77
CA PHE A 181 0.85 5.17 -26.47
C PHE A 181 1.34 6.63 -26.55
N GLY A 182 2.61 6.90 -26.25
CA GLY A 182 3.29 8.18 -26.48
C GLY A 182 3.17 9.21 -25.35
N HIS A 183 2.41 8.93 -24.27
CA HIS A 183 2.34 9.83 -23.11
C HIS A 183 3.59 9.72 -22.24
N THR A 184 4.01 10.84 -21.64
CA THR A 184 5.10 10.90 -20.66
C THR A 184 4.68 11.57 -19.37
N VAL A 185 5.19 11.09 -18.26
CA VAL A 185 5.01 11.72 -16.94
C VAL A 185 6.19 11.38 -16.04
N GLY A 186 6.58 12.34 -15.22
CA GLY A 186 7.56 12.13 -14.15
C GLY A 186 6.94 12.16 -12.79
N GLU A 187 7.58 11.49 -11.84
CA GLU A 187 7.19 11.45 -10.43
C GLU A 187 8.45 11.52 -9.56
N VAL A 188 8.36 12.29 -8.47
CA VAL A 188 9.28 12.17 -7.33
C VAL A 188 8.56 11.36 -6.29
N GLU A 189 9.11 10.19 -5.97
CA GLU A 189 8.54 9.21 -5.06
C GLU A 189 9.36 9.13 -3.77
N LEU A 190 8.68 9.00 -2.64
CA LEU A 190 9.25 8.65 -1.36
C LEU A 190 8.46 7.46 -0.83
N GLN A 191 9.15 6.36 -0.54
CA GLN A 191 8.55 5.13 -0.01
C GLN A 191 9.17 4.80 1.34
N GLU A 192 8.32 4.48 2.32
CA GLU A 192 8.75 4.02 3.63
C GLU A 192 7.91 2.82 4.11
N GLU A 193 8.61 1.79 4.59
CA GLU A 193 7.97 0.71 5.32
C GLU A 193 7.85 1.11 6.79
N VAL A 194 6.62 1.17 7.29
CA VAL A 194 6.31 1.64 8.64
C VAL A 194 5.64 0.54 9.44
N GLN A 195 6.13 0.34 10.67
CA GLN A 195 5.58 -0.61 11.62
C GLN A 195 4.66 0.10 12.60
N PHE A 196 3.46 -0.45 12.80
CA PHE A 196 2.45 0.08 13.70
C PHE A 196 2.12 -0.94 14.79
N THR A 197 2.16 -0.50 16.05
CA THR A 197 1.73 -1.30 17.21
C THR A 197 0.35 -0.85 17.66
N ALA A 198 -0.46 -1.76 18.21
CA ALA A 198 -1.83 -1.45 18.66
C ALA A 198 -1.89 -0.65 19.99
N THR A 199 -0.74 -0.38 20.61
CA THR A 199 -0.62 0.18 21.98
C THR A 199 -0.57 1.71 22.06
N GLU A 200 -0.68 2.41 20.93
CA GLU A 200 -0.55 3.87 20.89
C GLU A 200 -1.92 4.57 20.93
N ASN A 201 -1.95 5.81 21.43
CA ASN A 201 -3.17 6.62 21.62
C ASN A 201 -3.87 7.01 20.32
N LEU A 202 -3.19 6.94 19.17
CA LEU A 202 -3.74 7.25 17.85
C LEU A 202 -4.07 5.98 17.08
N SER A 203 -5.14 6.01 16.29
CA SER A 203 -5.45 4.90 15.39
C SER A 203 -4.34 4.73 14.35
N ILE A 204 -4.16 3.49 13.85
CA ILE A 204 -3.17 3.17 12.80
C ILE A 204 -3.38 4.07 11.58
N GLU A 205 -4.62 4.32 11.17
CA GLU A 205 -4.95 5.17 10.03
C GLU A 205 -4.58 6.65 10.25
N GLN A 206 -4.69 7.15 11.49
CA GLN A 206 -4.22 8.50 11.81
C GLN A 206 -2.70 8.60 11.71
N ARG A 207 -1.99 7.62 12.26
CA ARG A 207 -0.51 7.57 12.19
C ARG A 207 0.00 7.44 10.76
N LYS A 208 -0.64 6.61 9.92
CA LYS A 208 -0.32 6.54 8.48
C LYS A 208 -0.48 7.91 7.83
N ARG A 209 -1.58 8.62 8.10
CA ARG A 209 -1.81 9.96 7.55
C ARG A 209 -0.78 10.98 8.00
N GLU A 210 -0.40 10.98 9.29
CA GLU A 210 0.62 11.88 9.82
C GLU A 210 1.98 11.60 9.19
N LYS A 211 2.36 10.32 9.07
CA LYS A 211 3.60 9.93 8.42
C LYS A 211 3.64 10.36 6.95
N MET A 212 2.57 10.14 6.20
CA MET A 212 2.50 10.58 4.81
C MET A 212 2.51 12.10 4.63
N LYS A 213 1.97 12.86 5.58
CA LYS A 213 2.10 14.33 5.59
C LYS A 213 3.56 14.77 5.78
N GLU A 214 4.30 14.10 6.69
CA GLU A 214 5.74 14.32 6.86
C GLU A 214 6.50 14.03 5.57
N MET A 215 6.25 12.87 4.96
CA MET A 215 6.86 12.46 3.70
C MET A 215 6.55 13.47 2.56
N ASN A 216 5.31 13.93 2.46
CA ASN A 216 4.91 14.94 1.47
C ASN A 216 5.67 16.26 1.65
N LYS A 217 5.85 16.72 2.88
CA LYS A 217 6.64 17.91 3.16
C LYS A 217 8.11 17.74 2.73
N ARG A 218 8.67 16.56 2.92
CA ARG A 218 10.05 16.25 2.48
C ARG A 218 10.18 16.30 0.96
N ILE A 219 9.22 15.72 0.21
CA ILE A 219 9.17 15.81 -1.26
C ILE A 219 9.04 17.28 -1.70
N GLU A 220 8.17 18.05 -1.07
CA GLU A 220 8.00 19.47 -1.37
C GLU A 220 9.30 20.23 -1.21
N MET A 221 9.95 20.10 -0.08
CA MET A 221 11.25 20.74 0.18
C MET A 221 12.34 20.27 -0.79
N PHE A 222 12.32 19.00 -1.18
CA PHE A 222 13.25 18.46 -2.18
C PHE A 222 13.01 19.08 -3.55
N MET A 223 11.78 19.11 -4.03
CA MET A 223 11.46 19.66 -5.34
C MET A 223 11.64 21.18 -5.41
N ASP A 224 11.37 21.89 -4.32
CA ASP A 224 11.66 23.33 -4.21
C ASP A 224 13.16 23.61 -4.28
N ARG A 225 13.96 22.81 -3.56
CA ARG A 225 15.41 22.93 -3.57
C ARG A 225 16.00 22.69 -4.96
N TYR A 226 15.47 21.72 -5.69
CA TYR A 226 15.95 21.29 -7.01
C TYR A 226 14.97 21.66 -8.13
N SER A 227 14.28 22.81 -7.98
CA SER A 227 13.25 23.28 -8.92
C SER A 227 13.75 23.41 -10.37
N TRP A 228 15.04 23.63 -10.55
CA TRP A 228 15.68 23.65 -11.86
C TRP A 228 15.62 22.30 -12.61
N ALA A 229 15.34 21.19 -11.91
CA ALA A 229 15.32 19.85 -12.50
C ALA A 229 13.97 19.48 -13.13
N PHE A 230 12.88 20.16 -12.76
CA PHE A 230 11.51 19.73 -13.04
C PHE A 230 10.67 20.80 -13.71
N HIS A 231 9.98 20.46 -14.78
CA HIS A 231 8.86 21.23 -15.31
C HIS A 231 7.57 20.73 -14.68
N LEU A 232 7.01 21.47 -13.73
CA LEU A 232 5.85 21.04 -12.95
C LEU A 232 4.59 21.01 -13.84
N GLY A 233 4.20 22.13 -14.45
CA GLY A 233 3.02 22.24 -15.31
C GLY A 233 1.74 21.65 -14.68
N VAL A 234 0.92 21.03 -15.53
CA VAL A 234 -0.25 20.23 -15.13
C VAL A 234 -0.02 18.80 -15.61
N PRO A 235 0.70 17.97 -14.82
CA PRO A 235 1.03 16.62 -15.24
C PRO A 235 -0.22 15.75 -15.27
N LYS A 236 -0.27 14.81 -16.21
CA LYS A 236 -1.38 13.85 -16.33
C LYS A 236 -0.87 12.46 -15.96
N GLY A 237 -1.57 11.78 -15.05
CA GLY A 237 -1.23 10.41 -14.66
C GLY A 237 -1.49 9.42 -15.80
N LYS A 238 -0.80 8.29 -15.79
CA LYS A 238 -0.83 7.26 -16.85
C LYS A 238 -2.24 6.80 -17.21
N LEU A 239 -3.04 6.39 -16.23
CA LEU A 239 -4.39 5.91 -16.46
C LEU A 239 -5.32 7.01 -16.99
N SER A 240 -5.19 8.24 -16.50
CA SER A 240 -5.98 9.36 -17.03
C SER A 240 -5.66 9.62 -18.50
N ALA A 241 -4.37 9.60 -18.87
CA ALA A 241 -3.95 9.73 -20.24
C ALA A 241 -4.40 8.55 -21.11
N TYR A 242 -4.33 7.32 -20.57
CA TYR A 242 -4.80 6.12 -21.25
C TYR A 242 -6.30 6.18 -21.56
N PHE A 243 -7.14 6.54 -20.56
CA PHE A 243 -8.60 6.59 -20.75
C PHE A 243 -9.08 7.75 -21.63
N GLU A 244 -8.29 8.79 -21.83
CA GLU A 244 -8.59 9.80 -22.84
C GLU A 244 -8.47 9.26 -24.26
N LEU A 245 -7.49 8.38 -24.50
CA LEU A 245 -7.29 7.72 -25.79
C LEU A 245 -8.21 6.49 -25.97
N HIS A 246 -8.53 5.81 -24.87
CA HIS A 246 -9.32 4.59 -24.82
C HIS A 246 -10.52 4.77 -23.87
N PRO A 247 -11.55 5.54 -24.24
CA PRO A 247 -12.69 5.81 -23.37
C PRO A 247 -13.41 4.53 -22.95
N ILE A 248 -13.61 4.36 -21.64
CA ILE A 248 -14.36 3.22 -21.08
C ILE A 248 -15.81 3.28 -21.65
N GLY A 249 -16.27 2.20 -22.26
CA GLY A 249 -17.64 2.07 -22.75
C GLY A 249 -17.88 2.30 -24.24
N LYS A 250 -16.88 2.70 -25.02
CA LYS A 250 -16.97 2.60 -26.47
C LYS A 250 -16.44 1.23 -26.92
N LYS A 251 -17.34 0.24 -27.06
CA LYS A 251 -17.01 -1.00 -27.81
C LYS A 251 -16.63 -0.59 -29.23
N GLN A 252 -15.39 -0.98 -29.62
CA GLN A 252 -15.01 -1.03 -31.04
C GLN A 252 -15.87 -2.05 -31.78
#